data_eb350b2f5bd4fca9da9fafe4e7a79f62
#
_entry.id   eb350b2f5bd4fca9da9fafe4e7a79f62
#
_cell.length_a   1.000
_cell.length_b   1.000
_cell.length_c   1.000
_cell.angle_alpha   90.00
_cell.angle_beta   90.00
_cell.angle_gamma   90.00
#
_symmetry.space_group_name_H-M   'P 1'
#
loop_
_entity.id
_entity.type
_entity.pdbx_description
1 polymer ?
#
loop_
_entity_poly.entity_id
_entity_poly.type
_entity_poly.pdbx_seq_one_letter_code
_entity_poly.pdbx_strand_id
1 'polypeptide(L)'
;SSAASDVYKRQDLIYPTVYYGDSVTSYVCKEARKHVSVPIINGGSHTMETAVDLLESGDADIIQFGRQLIADPDFPNKLKDNRRDDIRPCLLCNEECIGRIMGRQSQLSCTVNIQACMEGHYQITKLPEPKNVVVIGAGPGGLEAARVAAMRGCKVTLFEKSGKIGGNFGTIASVGFKHRIRDLIWWYNNQLLSLIHISE
;
A
#
# COMPACT_ATOMS: atom_id res chain seq x y z
N SER A 1 2.11 -27.93 -25.29
CA SER A 1 2.66 -28.34 -23.97
C SER A 1 3.65 -27.33 -23.37
N SER A 2 4.28 -26.45 -24.14
CA SER A 2 5.23 -25.44 -23.65
C SER A 2 4.55 -24.29 -22.90
N ALA A 3 3.40 -23.79 -23.36
CA ALA A 3 2.69 -22.65 -22.74
C ALA A 3 2.20 -22.95 -21.31
N ALA A 4 1.71 -24.18 -21.05
CA ALA A 4 1.28 -24.58 -19.73
C ALA A 4 2.45 -24.69 -18.73
N SER A 5 3.63 -25.13 -19.17
CA SER A 5 4.83 -25.21 -18.33
C SER A 5 5.40 -23.81 -18.02
N ASP A 6 5.25 -22.86 -18.92
CA ASP A 6 5.70 -21.48 -18.71
C ASP A 6 4.79 -20.72 -17.77
N VAL A 7 3.49 -20.96 -17.82
CA VAL A 7 2.53 -20.44 -16.82
C VAL A 7 2.87 -20.97 -15.43
N TYR A 8 3.18 -22.24 -15.29
CA TYR A 8 3.58 -22.84 -14.01
C TYR A 8 4.90 -22.31 -13.47
N LYS A 9 5.87 -22.04 -14.32
CA LYS A 9 7.19 -21.51 -13.94
C LYS A 9 7.21 -20.03 -13.56
N ARG A 10 6.11 -19.28 -13.86
CA ARG A 10 6.01 -17.83 -13.63
C ARG A 10 4.83 -17.43 -12.74
N GLN A 11 4.30 -18.35 -11.93
CA GLN A 11 3.21 -18.06 -11.00
C GLN A 11 3.57 -16.98 -9.96
N ASP A 12 4.83 -16.92 -9.60
CA ASP A 12 5.40 -15.89 -8.72
C ASP A 12 5.28 -14.47 -9.31
N LEU A 13 5.23 -14.32 -10.64
CA LEU A 13 5.03 -13.05 -11.32
C LEU A 13 3.55 -12.61 -11.42
N ILE A 14 2.59 -13.50 -11.13
CA ILE A 14 1.17 -13.16 -11.11
C ILE A 14 0.86 -12.26 -9.91
N TYR A 15 1.47 -12.57 -8.76
CA TYR A 15 1.34 -11.80 -7.54
C TYR A 15 2.73 -11.50 -6.96
N PRO A 16 3.55 -10.71 -7.67
CA PRO A 16 4.93 -10.49 -7.26
C PRO A 16 4.98 -9.80 -5.90
N THR A 17 5.88 -10.29 -5.06
CA THR A 17 6.20 -9.68 -3.78
C THR A 17 7.25 -8.58 -3.96
N VAL A 18 7.55 -7.85 -2.89
CA VAL A 18 8.57 -6.80 -2.88
C VAL A 18 9.97 -7.30 -3.31
N TYR A 19 10.23 -8.60 -3.25
CA TYR A 19 11.51 -9.20 -3.68
C TYR A 19 11.75 -9.16 -5.20
N TYR A 20 10.69 -9.03 -5.99
CA TYR A 20 10.78 -8.96 -7.45
C TYR A 20 10.92 -7.53 -7.99
N GLY A 21 10.81 -6.53 -7.10
CA GLY A 21 10.81 -5.12 -7.49
C GLY A 21 9.48 -4.65 -8.05
N ASP A 22 9.52 -3.47 -8.65
CA ASP A 22 8.34 -2.81 -9.21
C ASP A 22 8.23 -3.07 -10.72
N SER A 23 7.00 -3.00 -11.25
CA SER A 23 6.71 -3.08 -12.69
C SER A 23 7.24 -4.34 -13.39
N VAL A 24 7.17 -5.49 -12.71
CA VAL A 24 7.79 -6.76 -13.14
C VAL A 24 7.30 -7.29 -14.49
N THR A 25 6.19 -6.78 -15.01
CA THR A 25 5.59 -7.20 -16.31
C THR A 25 5.77 -6.16 -17.42
N SER A 26 6.47 -5.06 -17.17
CA SER A 26 6.66 -3.98 -18.14
C SER A 26 7.31 -4.47 -19.46
N TYR A 27 8.28 -5.40 -19.36
CA TYR A 27 8.93 -5.98 -20.53
C TYR A 27 7.96 -6.72 -21.47
N VAL A 28 6.87 -7.29 -20.91
CA VAL A 28 5.85 -7.99 -21.71
C VAL A 28 5.08 -7.00 -22.57
N CYS A 29 4.74 -5.83 -22.05
CA CYS A 29 4.07 -4.79 -22.81
C CYS A 29 4.95 -4.26 -23.94
N LYS A 30 6.22 -3.98 -23.66
CA LYS A 30 7.21 -3.55 -24.66
C LYS A 30 7.30 -4.53 -25.82
N GLU A 31 7.32 -5.81 -25.51
CA GLU A 31 7.35 -6.84 -26.57
C GLU A 31 6.02 -6.94 -27.29
N ALA A 32 4.89 -6.98 -26.58
CA ALA A 32 3.55 -7.05 -27.15
C ALA A 32 3.26 -5.89 -28.10
N ARG A 33 3.69 -4.68 -27.77
CA ARG A 33 3.49 -3.48 -28.59
C ARG A 33 4.05 -3.60 -30.00
N LYS A 34 5.10 -4.40 -30.18
CA LYS A 34 5.69 -4.67 -31.52
C LYS A 34 4.80 -5.53 -32.43
N HIS A 35 3.84 -6.24 -31.86
CA HIS A 35 3.05 -7.26 -32.53
C HIS A 35 1.56 -6.94 -32.62
N VAL A 36 1.07 -5.99 -31.79
CA VAL A 36 -0.35 -5.65 -31.74
C VAL A 36 -0.60 -4.14 -31.81
N SER A 37 -1.73 -3.76 -32.42
CA SER A 37 -2.19 -2.38 -32.50
C SER A 37 -3.38 -2.07 -31.57
N VAL A 38 -3.89 -3.08 -30.88
CA VAL A 38 -4.96 -2.90 -29.89
C VAL A 38 -4.44 -2.26 -28.61
N PRO A 39 -5.31 -1.60 -27.81
CA PRO A 39 -4.90 -1.07 -26.52
C PRO A 39 -4.33 -2.14 -25.58
N ILE A 40 -3.22 -1.82 -24.92
CA ILE A 40 -2.52 -2.71 -23.97
C ILE A 40 -2.81 -2.22 -22.55
N ILE A 41 -3.33 -3.12 -21.71
CA ILE A 41 -3.50 -2.88 -20.27
C ILE A 41 -2.38 -3.61 -19.54
N ASN A 42 -1.58 -2.89 -18.76
CA ASN A 42 -0.53 -3.50 -17.93
C ASN A 42 -0.87 -3.45 -16.43
N GLY A 43 -0.69 -4.58 -15.76
CA GLY A 43 -0.77 -4.72 -14.32
C GLY A 43 0.45 -5.48 -13.82
N GLY A 44 1.23 -4.91 -12.87
CA GLY A 44 2.47 -5.56 -12.47
C GLY A 44 3.19 -4.89 -11.31
N SER A 45 2.46 -4.56 -10.23
CA SER A 45 3.05 -3.94 -9.04
C SER A 45 3.70 -2.58 -9.30
N HIS A 46 3.06 -1.77 -10.13
CA HIS A 46 3.56 -0.44 -10.47
C HIS A 46 3.69 0.47 -9.24
N THR A 47 4.72 1.30 -9.25
CA THR A 47 4.72 2.59 -8.56
C THR A 47 4.06 3.63 -9.47
N MET A 48 3.89 4.86 -8.98
CA MET A 48 3.37 5.95 -9.81
C MET A 48 4.33 6.30 -10.94
N GLU A 49 5.62 6.30 -10.64
CA GLU A 49 6.69 6.61 -11.59
C GLU A 49 6.71 5.59 -12.72
N THR A 50 6.76 4.29 -12.38
CA THR A 50 6.77 3.23 -13.41
C THR A 50 5.48 3.15 -14.22
N ALA A 51 4.35 3.58 -13.65
CA ALA A 51 3.09 3.69 -14.37
C ALA A 51 3.12 4.83 -15.40
N VAL A 52 3.62 6.00 -15.00
CA VAL A 52 3.78 7.16 -15.88
C VAL A 52 4.76 6.83 -17.00
N ASP A 53 5.93 6.26 -16.69
CA ASP A 53 6.94 5.86 -17.68
C ASP A 53 6.37 4.96 -18.77
N LEU A 54 5.53 3.97 -18.40
CA LEU A 54 4.91 3.07 -19.37
C LEU A 54 3.88 3.75 -20.26
N LEU A 55 3.12 4.70 -19.72
CA LEU A 55 2.15 5.48 -20.49
C LEU A 55 2.85 6.45 -21.45
N GLU A 56 3.86 7.17 -20.97
CA GLU A 56 4.62 8.15 -21.76
C GLU A 56 5.44 7.50 -22.86
N SER A 57 6.00 6.29 -22.61
CA SER A 57 6.71 5.54 -23.65
C SER A 57 5.78 4.94 -24.71
N GLY A 58 4.46 4.89 -24.45
CA GLY A 58 3.49 4.25 -25.33
C GLY A 58 3.52 2.72 -25.29
N ASP A 59 4.24 2.13 -24.35
CA ASP A 59 4.33 0.66 -24.17
C ASP A 59 3.02 0.10 -23.61
N ALA A 60 2.28 0.88 -22.83
CA ALA A 60 0.92 0.58 -22.38
C ALA A 60 -0.01 1.77 -22.59
N ASP A 61 -1.30 1.51 -22.79
CA ASP A 61 -2.34 2.53 -22.91
C ASP A 61 -3.09 2.73 -21.58
N ILE A 62 -3.16 1.69 -20.75
CA ILE A 62 -3.86 1.69 -19.47
C ILE A 62 -3.01 0.94 -18.45
N ILE A 63 -2.93 1.51 -17.24
CA ILE A 63 -2.28 0.84 -16.10
C ILE A 63 -3.32 0.33 -15.12
N GLN A 64 -3.18 -0.93 -14.74
CA GLN A 64 -4.05 -1.59 -13.77
C GLN A 64 -3.40 -1.65 -12.39
N PHE A 65 -4.09 -1.14 -11.38
CA PHE A 65 -3.71 -1.28 -9.98
C PHE A 65 -4.69 -2.22 -9.26
N GLY A 66 -4.17 -3.31 -8.68
CA GLY A 66 -4.97 -4.26 -7.88
C GLY A 66 -4.74 -4.04 -6.39
N ARG A 67 -3.61 -4.57 -5.87
CA ARG A 67 -3.29 -4.53 -4.42
C ARG A 67 -3.16 -3.12 -3.86
N GLN A 68 -2.79 -2.14 -4.66
CA GLN A 68 -2.78 -0.73 -4.25
C GLN A 68 -4.18 -0.23 -3.92
N LEU A 69 -5.21 -0.63 -4.67
CA LEU A 69 -6.61 -0.29 -4.37
C LEU A 69 -7.14 -1.01 -3.12
N ILE A 70 -6.60 -2.16 -2.76
CA ILE A 70 -6.91 -2.82 -1.49
C ILE A 70 -6.29 -2.06 -0.31
N ALA A 71 -5.05 -1.58 -0.48
CA ALA A 71 -4.36 -0.78 0.53
C ALA A 71 -5.00 0.61 0.71
N ASP A 72 -5.42 1.22 -0.39
CA ASP A 72 -6.04 2.55 -0.44
C ASP A 72 -7.12 2.62 -1.52
N PRO A 73 -8.40 2.38 -1.20
CA PRO A 73 -9.49 2.44 -2.17
C PRO A 73 -9.69 3.82 -2.80
N ASP A 74 -9.32 4.90 -2.10
CA ASP A 74 -9.42 6.28 -2.57
C ASP A 74 -8.22 6.73 -3.42
N PHE A 75 -7.30 5.82 -3.70
CA PHE A 75 -6.09 6.07 -4.48
C PHE A 75 -6.31 6.86 -5.78
N PRO A 76 -7.30 6.53 -6.66
CA PRO A 76 -7.50 7.28 -7.89
C PRO A 76 -7.95 8.72 -7.65
N ASN A 77 -8.83 8.97 -6.66
CA ASN A 77 -9.28 10.31 -6.31
C ASN A 77 -8.14 11.14 -5.72
N LYS A 78 -7.34 10.55 -4.85
CA LYS A 78 -6.15 11.22 -4.28
C LYS A 78 -5.17 11.65 -5.37
N LEU A 79 -4.97 10.82 -6.40
CA LEU A 79 -4.17 11.19 -7.56
C LEU A 79 -4.78 12.35 -8.34
N LYS A 80 -6.06 12.26 -8.66
CA LYS A 80 -6.80 13.31 -9.37
C LYS A 80 -6.71 14.66 -8.65
N ASP A 81 -6.80 14.63 -7.31
CA ASP A 81 -6.76 15.82 -6.46
C ASP A 81 -5.32 16.26 -6.10
N ASN A 82 -4.30 15.65 -6.70
CA ASN A 82 -2.88 15.88 -6.41
C ASN A 82 -2.49 15.68 -4.93
N ARG A 83 -3.19 14.79 -4.22
CA ARG A 83 -2.95 14.42 -2.81
C ARG A 83 -2.10 13.15 -2.71
N ARG A 84 -0.93 13.14 -3.37
CA ARG A 84 -0.05 11.96 -3.43
C ARG A 84 0.44 11.52 -2.05
N ASP A 85 0.72 12.48 -1.17
CA ASP A 85 1.21 12.26 0.18
C ASP A 85 0.19 11.57 1.10
N ASP A 86 -1.09 11.62 0.74
CA ASP A 86 -2.17 10.93 1.45
C ASP A 86 -2.34 9.47 1.02
N ILE A 87 -1.65 9.02 -0.03
CA ILE A 87 -1.81 7.67 -0.56
C ILE A 87 -1.12 6.66 0.35
N ARG A 88 -1.90 5.75 0.94
CA ARG A 88 -1.38 4.63 1.73
C ARG A 88 -0.72 3.61 0.80
N PRO A 89 0.58 3.31 0.95
CA PRO A 89 1.27 2.41 0.03
C PRO A 89 0.92 0.94 0.28
N CYS A 90 0.77 0.16 -0.78
CA CYS A 90 0.77 -1.29 -0.72
C CYS A 90 2.21 -1.80 -0.50
N LEU A 91 2.43 -2.65 0.49
CA LEU A 91 3.76 -3.19 0.82
C LEU A 91 4.22 -4.34 -0.07
N LEU A 92 3.38 -4.82 -0.99
CA LEU A 92 3.61 -6.05 -1.77
C LEU A 92 3.97 -7.27 -0.90
N CYS A 93 3.44 -7.33 0.32
CA CYS A 93 3.72 -8.41 1.27
C CYS A 93 2.96 -9.70 0.95
N ASN A 94 1.84 -9.61 0.24
CA ASN A 94 0.91 -10.71 -0.07
C ASN A 94 0.29 -11.41 1.16
N GLU A 95 0.55 -10.98 2.39
CA GLU A 95 0.15 -11.67 3.64
C GLU A 95 -1.38 -11.77 3.80
N GLU A 96 -2.04 -10.61 3.91
CA GLU A 96 -3.46 -10.55 4.26
C GLU A 96 -4.39 -10.50 3.05
N CYS A 97 -3.85 -10.31 1.85
CA CYS A 97 -4.62 -10.41 0.61
C CYS A 97 -4.47 -11.79 -0.04
N ILE A 98 -3.45 -12.01 -0.82
CA ILE A 98 -3.23 -13.27 -1.57
C ILE A 98 -3.04 -14.46 -0.62
N GLY A 99 -2.25 -14.29 0.45
CA GLY A 99 -1.99 -15.35 1.44
C GLY A 99 -3.25 -15.81 2.18
N ARG A 100 -4.21 -14.91 2.43
CA ARG A 100 -5.49 -15.32 3.03
C ARG A 100 -6.37 -16.07 2.04
N ILE A 101 -6.51 -15.57 0.82
CA ILE A 101 -7.36 -16.20 -0.20
C ILE A 101 -6.79 -17.56 -0.60
N MET A 102 -5.52 -17.59 -1.01
CA MET A 102 -4.91 -18.78 -1.61
C MET A 102 -4.36 -19.75 -0.57
N GLY A 103 -3.80 -19.25 0.54
CA GLY A 103 -3.17 -20.08 1.55
C GLY A 103 -4.11 -20.49 2.68
N ARG A 104 -4.91 -19.56 3.19
CA ARG A 104 -5.77 -19.80 4.35
C ARG A 104 -7.26 -20.00 3.99
N GLN A 105 -7.61 -19.88 2.71
CA GLN A 105 -9.01 -19.97 2.21
C GLN A 105 -10.00 -19.13 3.03
N SER A 106 -9.60 -17.92 3.38
CA SER A 106 -10.36 -17.00 4.22
C SER A 106 -10.57 -15.66 3.53
N GLN A 107 -11.46 -14.84 4.08
CA GLN A 107 -11.81 -13.54 3.53
C GLN A 107 -10.55 -12.67 3.39
N LEU A 108 -10.44 -11.96 2.26
CA LEU A 108 -9.39 -10.99 2.01
C LEU A 108 -9.36 -9.90 3.08
N SER A 109 -8.17 -9.48 3.47
CA SER A 109 -7.90 -8.33 4.29
C SER A 109 -6.63 -7.62 3.78
N CYS A 110 -6.12 -6.63 4.52
CA CYS A 110 -4.88 -5.97 4.17
C CYS A 110 -4.06 -5.64 5.42
N THR A 111 -2.75 -5.87 5.35
CA THR A 111 -1.81 -5.60 6.45
C THR A 111 -1.78 -4.12 6.86
N VAL A 112 -2.02 -3.21 5.91
CA VAL A 112 -1.95 -1.77 6.14
C VAL A 112 -3.32 -1.08 6.12
N ASN A 113 -4.39 -1.78 5.71
CA ASN A 113 -5.74 -1.25 5.67
C ASN A 113 -6.71 -2.19 6.41
N ILE A 114 -7.00 -1.88 7.66
CA ILE A 114 -7.89 -2.70 8.50
C ILE A 114 -9.34 -2.76 8.00
N GLN A 115 -9.74 -1.79 7.17
CA GLN A 115 -11.09 -1.71 6.62
C GLN A 115 -11.26 -2.57 5.36
N ALA A 116 -10.17 -3.05 4.75
CA ALA A 116 -10.23 -3.79 3.49
C ALA A 116 -11.19 -4.99 3.57
N CYS A 117 -12.21 -4.98 2.72
CA CYS A 117 -13.32 -5.96 2.68
C CYS A 117 -14.18 -6.02 3.96
N MET A 118 -14.04 -5.05 4.85
CA MET A 118 -14.80 -4.91 6.10
C MET A 118 -15.36 -3.49 6.28
N GLU A 119 -15.47 -2.73 5.20
CA GLU A 119 -15.84 -1.31 5.21
C GLU A 119 -17.21 -1.07 5.86
N GLY A 120 -18.13 -2.02 5.72
CA GLY A 120 -19.45 -1.98 6.38
C GLY A 120 -19.38 -2.16 7.90
N HIS A 121 -18.36 -2.85 8.40
CA HIS A 121 -18.20 -3.14 9.84
C HIS A 121 -17.25 -2.14 10.53
N TYR A 122 -16.18 -1.75 9.86
CA TYR A 122 -15.13 -0.89 10.43
C TYR A 122 -15.21 0.54 9.88
N GLN A 123 -16.33 1.20 10.08
CA GLN A 123 -16.47 2.60 9.72
C GLN A 123 -15.74 3.50 10.73
N ILE A 124 -14.81 4.30 10.23
CA ILE A 124 -14.12 5.31 11.05
C ILE A 124 -14.99 6.56 11.09
N THR A 125 -15.91 6.61 12.04
CA THR A 125 -16.80 7.76 12.27
C THR A 125 -16.34 8.56 13.46
N LYS A 126 -16.64 9.88 13.48
CA LYS A 126 -16.36 10.74 14.61
C LYS A 126 -17.18 10.30 15.84
N LEU A 127 -16.55 10.36 17.01
CA LEU A 127 -17.24 10.10 18.27
C LEU A 127 -18.17 11.26 18.60
N PRO A 128 -19.36 10.98 19.17
CA PRO A 128 -20.24 12.03 19.70
C PRO A 128 -19.54 12.88 20.76
N GLU A 129 -18.75 12.24 21.61
CA GLU A 129 -17.95 12.86 22.66
C GLU A 129 -16.47 12.51 22.46
N PRO A 130 -15.66 13.45 21.94
CA PRO A 130 -14.21 13.26 21.77
C PRO A 130 -13.53 13.03 23.12
N LYS A 131 -12.57 12.10 23.15
CA LYS A 131 -11.80 11.73 24.35
C LYS A 131 -10.34 12.14 24.20
N ASN A 132 -9.66 12.30 25.34
CA ASN A 132 -8.21 12.36 25.38
C ASN A 132 -7.67 10.92 25.30
N VAL A 133 -6.77 10.66 24.36
CA VAL A 133 -6.17 9.33 24.13
C VAL A 133 -4.65 9.47 24.20
N VAL A 134 -4.05 8.62 25.01
CA VAL A 134 -2.59 8.50 25.10
C VAL A 134 -2.18 7.19 24.43
N VAL A 135 -1.24 7.28 23.50
CA VAL A 135 -0.63 6.11 22.84
C VAL A 135 0.84 6.05 23.23
N ILE A 136 1.28 4.89 23.69
CA ILE A 136 2.66 4.67 24.11
C ILE A 136 3.32 3.71 23.11
N GLY A 137 4.33 4.22 22.40
CA GLY A 137 5.05 3.55 21.35
C GLY A 137 4.56 3.86 19.95
N ALA A 138 5.47 4.38 19.11
CA ALA A 138 5.22 4.73 17.71
C ALA A 138 5.64 3.64 16.73
N GLY A 139 5.46 2.36 17.09
CA GLY A 139 5.48 1.25 16.15
C GLY A 139 4.22 1.24 15.26
N PRO A 140 4.12 0.35 14.26
CA PRO A 140 3.01 0.36 13.30
C PRO A 140 1.62 0.28 13.96
N GLY A 141 1.47 -0.51 15.02
CA GLY A 141 0.21 -0.61 15.77
C GLY A 141 -0.15 0.69 16.49
N GLY A 142 0.82 1.35 17.15
CA GLY A 142 0.61 2.62 17.84
C GLY A 142 0.33 3.76 16.85
N LEU A 143 1.03 3.79 15.72
CA LEU A 143 0.80 4.78 14.65
C LEU A 143 -0.63 4.67 14.09
N GLU A 144 -1.10 3.45 13.79
CA GLU A 144 -2.47 3.26 13.29
C GLU A 144 -3.52 3.56 14.38
N ALA A 145 -3.29 3.17 15.63
CA ALA A 145 -4.18 3.49 16.75
C ALA A 145 -4.31 5.01 16.94
N ALA A 146 -3.20 5.74 16.92
CA ALA A 146 -3.16 7.19 17.03
C ALA A 146 -3.93 7.86 15.87
N ARG A 147 -3.65 7.42 14.63
CA ARG A 147 -4.32 7.92 13.43
C ARG A 147 -5.83 7.72 13.49
N VAL A 148 -6.28 6.50 13.79
CA VAL A 148 -7.71 6.18 13.86
C VAL A 148 -8.40 6.95 14.98
N ALA A 149 -7.78 7.07 16.16
CA ALA A 149 -8.32 7.85 17.27
C ALA A 149 -8.47 9.34 16.88
N ALA A 150 -7.48 9.92 16.22
CA ALA A 150 -7.51 11.30 15.75
C ALA A 150 -8.60 11.51 14.67
N MET A 151 -8.71 10.60 13.71
CA MET A 151 -9.79 10.62 12.70
C MET A 151 -11.19 10.55 13.34
N ARG A 152 -11.30 9.88 14.47
CA ARG A 152 -12.54 9.82 15.27
C ARG A 152 -12.77 11.07 16.13
N GLY A 153 -11.91 12.07 16.02
CA GLY A 153 -12.04 13.36 16.69
C GLY A 153 -11.43 13.41 18.09
N CYS A 154 -10.73 12.37 18.54
CA CYS A 154 -10.04 12.36 19.82
C CYS A 154 -8.83 13.30 19.81
N LYS A 155 -8.53 13.89 20.98
CA LYS A 155 -7.25 14.57 21.22
C LYS A 155 -6.22 13.49 21.57
N VAL A 156 -5.26 13.28 20.67
CA VAL A 156 -4.27 12.19 20.79
C VAL A 156 -2.92 12.76 21.18
N THR A 157 -2.27 12.12 22.15
CA THR A 157 -0.86 12.32 22.50
C THR A 157 -0.13 11.00 22.28
N LEU A 158 0.91 11.01 21.44
CA LEU A 158 1.74 9.85 21.13
C LEU A 158 3.13 10.03 21.76
N PHE A 159 3.56 9.06 22.57
CA PHE A 159 4.89 9.02 23.17
C PHE A 159 5.75 7.94 22.52
N GLU A 160 6.98 8.29 22.17
CA GLU A 160 7.96 7.36 21.62
C GLU A 160 9.34 7.61 22.25
N LYS A 161 9.87 6.60 22.95
CA LYS A 161 11.13 6.70 23.71
C LYS A 161 12.39 6.85 22.86
N SER A 162 12.34 6.40 21.60
CA SER A 162 13.51 6.40 20.71
C SER A 162 13.67 7.70 19.92
N GLY A 163 12.69 8.62 20.01
CA GLY A 163 12.62 9.82 19.18
C GLY A 163 12.40 9.54 17.69
N LYS A 164 12.12 8.29 17.29
CA LYS A 164 11.90 7.88 15.89
C LYS A 164 10.65 7.03 15.78
N ILE A 165 9.75 7.40 14.87
CA ILE A 165 8.56 6.60 14.56
C ILE A 165 8.90 5.37 13.71
N GLY A 166 8.03 4.37 13.71
CA GLY A 166 8.13 3.15 12.90
C GLY A 166 8.53 1.90 13.69
N GLY A 167 9.16 2.04 14.86
CA GLY A 167 9.60 0.89 15.66
C GLY A 167 10.42 -0.10 14.83
N ASN A 168 10.08 -1.40 14.88
CA ASN A 168 10.77 -2.44 14.12
C ASN A 168 10.67 -2.23 12.58
N PHE A 169 9.68 -1.51 12.08
CA PHE A 169 9.61 -1.16 10.66
C PHE A 169 10.77 -0.26 10.24
N GLY A 170 11.29 0.60 11.14
CA GLY A 170 12.49 1.38 10.89
C GLY A 170 13.71 0.50 10.59
N THR A 171 13.90 -0.58 11.37
CA THR A 171 14.96 -1.55 11.12
C THR A 171 14.77 -2.32 9.81
N ILE A 172 13.55 -2.78 9.54
CA ILE A 172 13.25 -3.51 8.31
C ILE A 172 13.41 -2.59 7.07
N ALA A 173 13.08 -1.33 7.19
CA ALA A 173 13.19 -0.33 6.13
C ALA A 173 14.65 -0.01 5.72
N SER A 174 15.65 -0.39 6.54
CA SER A 174 17.06 -0.23 6.19
C SER A 174 17.51 -1.17 5.06
N VAL A 175 16.74 -2.25 4.84
CA VAL A 175 17.00 -3.19 3.74
C VAL A 175 16.54 -2.58 2.42
N GLY A 176 17.45 -2.44 1.44
CA GLY A 176 17.26 -1.67 0.21
C GLY A 176 15.98 -2.01 -0.57
N PHE A 177 15.69 -3.29 -0.79
CA PHE A 177 14.52 -3.74 -1.53
C PHE A 177 13.19 -3.59 -0.76
N LYS A 178 13.23 -3.24 0.54
CA LYS A 178 12.03 -2.99 1.35
C LYS A 178 11.65 -1.51 1.42
N HIS A 179 11.92 -0.75 0.37
CA HIS A 179 11.63 0.69 0.28
C HIS A 179 10.17 1.03 0.61
N ARG A 180 9.19 0.19 0.24
CA ARG A 180 7.76 0.43 0.53
C ARG A 180 7.42 0.50 2.02
N ILE A 181 8.27 -0.05 2.89
CA ILE A 181 8.13 0.14 4.34
C ILE A 181 8.58 1.55 4.75
N ARG A 182 9.61 2.11 4.09
CA ARG A 182 9.97 3.53 4.29
C ARG A 182 8.83 4.45 3.86
N ASP A 183 8.20 4.14 2.72
CA ASP A 183 7.06 4.89 2.21
C ASP A 183 5.87 4.84 3.18
N LEU A 184 5.63 3.69 3.82
CA LEU A 184 4.58 3.55 4.84
C LEU A 184 4.90 4.37 6.10
N ILE A 185 6.14 4.34 6.59
CA ILE A 185 6.57 5.14 7.75
C ILE A 185 6.41 6.64 7.42
N TRP A 186 6.84 7.05 6.24
CA TRP A 186 6.70 8.42 5.76
C TRP A 186 5.22 8.83 5.65
N TRP A 187 4.37 7.95 5.12
CA TRP A 187 2.93 8.17 5.07
C TRP A 187 2.33 8.37 6.47
N TYR A 188 2.67 7.51 7.44
CA TYR A 188 2.22 7.69 8.82
C TYR A 188 2.69 9.02 9.40
N ASN A 189 3.92 9.41 9.15
CA ASN A 189 4.43 10.71 9.61
C ASN A 189 3.57 11.87 9.09
N ASN A 190 3.26 11.87 7.80
CA ASN A 190 2.43 12.91 7.19
C ASN A 190 1.00 12.91 7.75
N GLN A 191 0.41 11.71 7.90
CA GLN A 191 -0.92 11.59 8.50
C GLN A 191 -0.95 12.13 9.94
N LEU A 192 0.07 11.82 10.73
CA LEU A 192 0.11 12.24 12.13
C LEU A 192 0.42 13.72 12.28
N LEU A 193 1.33 14.29 11.49
CA LEU A 193 1.61 15.73 11.49
C LEU A 193 0.36 16.58 11.21
N SER A 194 -0.55 16.06 10.39
CA SER A 194 -1.81 16.72 10.08
C SER A 194 -2.90 16.53 11.16
N LEU A 195 -2.78 15.53 12.02
CA LEU A 195 -3.86 15.08 12.91
C LEU A 195 -3.55 15.24 14.41
N ILE A 196 -2.27 15.18 14.83
CA ILE A 196 -1.89 15.11 16.26
C ILE A 196 -0.66 15.93 16.60
N HIS A 197 -0.52 16.29 17.88
CA HIS A 197 0.74 16.76 18.44
C HIS A 197 1.58 15.58 18.91
N ILE A 198 2.80 15.46 18.38
CA ILE A 198 3.79 14.47 18.85
C ILE A 198 4.63 15.15 19.92
N SER A 199 4.67 14.56 21.12
CA SER A 199 5.53 15.00 22.23
C SER A 199 6.65 13.98 22.40
N GLU A 200 7.88 14.50 22.63
CA GLU A 200 9.04 13.71 23.03
C GLU A 200 8.91 13.20 24.47
#